data_6c2175d9c6516472f7677ff4553d80d6
#
_entry.id   6c2175d9c6516472f7677ff4553d80d6
#
_cell.length_a   1.000
_cell.length_b   1.000
_cell.length_c   1.000
_cell.angle_alpha   90.00
_cell.angle_beta   90.00
_cell.angle_gamma   90.00
#
_symmetry.space_group_name_H-M   'P 1'
#
loop_
_entity.id
_entity.type
_entity.pdbx_description
1 polymer ?
#
loop_
_entity_poly.entity_id
_entity_poly.type
_entity_poly.pdbx_seq_one_letter_code
_entity_poly.pdbx_strand_id
1 'polypeptide(L)'
;MAIKLKWTNPNVQATTVEIYRGDTPLDRANLANPIATLASGESEWVDSTAAFERVYYYVLVTKRGNEVAVGPNNKVETVERKGAGPNNLRAGDDRLGYFGLLSPSEFFNSADIIAAAKSTIGLPTELVTPSWYKFIRNGKILFVPNVPIGAAGMNWNRLYLAGLVYGTDDAGPENARGGQVATNQLVKLNKNGDEYLVRLPMGLKNDPSDVVDLSIFPTSDNTVTPIDTAAYRDRRIEFNDLFYPLFSTTPDLQRLLNVSNISSDGYYQRDANSAYYRSIACQECRTDVNYAVGRGRSYYNASQPFPRDQLTNVKLIATNVNAGSTGNHRFIWAPVIELIAPVTVQA
;
A
#
# COMPACT_ATOMS: atom_id res chain seq x y z
N MET A 1 9.83 -1.08 18.00
CA MET A 1 8.35 -1.08 17.86
C MET A 1 7.79 0.07 18.67
N ALA A 2 6.57 0.54 18.37
CA ALA A 2 5.90 1.55 19.18
C ALA A 2 4.51 1.05 19.59
N ILE A 3 4.19 1.10 20.88
CA ILE A 3 2.86 0.78 21.40
C ILE A 3 2.17 2.09 21.72
N LYS A 4 1.03 2.36 21.09
CA LYS A 4 0.22 3.55 21.36
C LYS A 4 -0.85 3.18 22.40
N LEU A 5 -0.80 3.81 23.55
CA LEU A 5 -1.83 3.73 24.58
C LEU A 5 -2.82 4.88 24.35
N LYS A 6 -4.11 4.59 24.47
CA LYS A 6 -5.18 5.60 24.48
C LYS A 6 -6.10 5.35 25.65
N TRP A 7 -6.57 6.43 26.25
CA TRP A 7 -7.54 6.35 27.35
C TRP A 7 -8.51 7.55 27.30
N THR A 8 -9.62 7.39 27.96
CA THR A 8 -10.55 8.51 28.19
C THR A 8 -10.20 9.15 29.52
N ASN A 9 -9.93 10.45 29.50
CA ASN A 9 -9.78 11.22 30.74
C ASN A 9 -11.11 11.94 31.04
N PRO A 10 -11.95 11.43 31.96
CA PRO A 10 -13.23 12.05 32.29
C PRO A 10 -13.08 13.26 33.20
N ASN A 11 -11.88 13.57 33.68
CA ASN A 11 -11.66 14.67 34.60
C ASN A 11 -11.68 16.03 33.87
N VAL A 12 -12.48 16.93 34.38
CA VAL A 12 -12.59 18.30 33.86
C VAL A 12 -11.39 19.16 34.28
N GLN A 13 -10.67 18.74 35.34
CA GLN A 13 -9.53 19.46 35.91
C GLN A 13 -8.22 18.81 35.50
N ALA A 14 -7.15 19.59 35.51
CA ALA A 14 -5.81 19.11 35.19
C ALA A 14 -5.39 17.93 36.11
N THR A 15 -4.99 16.83 35.49
CA THR A 15 -4.53 15.61 36.19
C THR A 15 -3.19 15.20 35.59
N THR A 16 -2.35 14.60 36.42
CA THR A 16 -1.14 13.91 35.97
C THR A 16 -1.46 12.44 35.74
N VAL A 17 -1.01 11.90 34.62
CA VAL A 17 -1.11 10.46 34.29
C VAL A 17 0.28 9.85 34.31
N GLU A 18 0.50 8.90 35.22
CA GLU A 18 1.72 8.08 35.24
C GLU A 18 1.46 6.75 34.57
N ILE A 19 2.39 6.31 33.72
CA ILE A 19 2.30 5.07 32.99
C ILE A 19 3.37 4.11 33.51
N TYR A 20 2.93 2.93 33.89
CA TYR A 20 3.79 1.85 34.41
C TYR A 20 3.75 0.68 33.44
N ARG A 21 4.87 -0.01 33.25
CA ARG A 21 5.00 -1.20 32.41
C ARG A 21 5.78 -2.29 33.11
N GLY A 22 5.31 -3.53 33.00
CA GLY A 22 6.00 -4.74 33.46
C GLY A 22 5.86 -5.89 32.46
N ASP A 23 6.73 -6.88 32.55
CA ASP A 23 6.65 -8.13 31.77
C ASP A 23 5.70 -9.16 32.42
N THR A 24 5.25 -8.89 33.63
CA THR A 24 4.25 -9.63 34.41
C THR A 24 3.19 -8.65 34.95
N PRO A 25 2.01 -9.12 35.35
CA PRO A 25 1.02 -8.26 35.99
C PRO A 25 1.64 -7.48 37.16
N LEU A 26 1.47 -6.15 37.12
CA LEU A 26 2.00 -5.23 38.09
C LEU A 26 1.22 -5.34 39.43
N ASP A 27 1.93 -5.31 40.56
CA ASP A 27 1.30 -5.11 41.87
C ASP A 27 0.82 -3.65 41.97
N ARG A 28 -0.47 -3.46 41.86
CA ARG A 28 -1.12 -2.14 41.86
C ARG A 28 -0.98 -1.38 43.19
N ALA A 29 -0.65 -2.07 44.27
CA ALA A 29 -0.40 -1.46 45.58
C ALA A 29 1.05 -0.95 45.72
N ASN A 30 2.00 -1.53 44.96
CA ASN A 30 3.42 -1.24 45.08
C ASN A 30 4.04 -1.02 43.67
N LEU A 31 3.56 -0.01 42.98
CA LEU A 31 4.12 0.36 41.67
C LEU A 31 5.52 0.98 41.85
N ALA A 32 6.47 0.56 41.01
CA ALA A 32 7.84 1.07 41.01
C ALA A 32 7.92 2.48 40.42
N ASN A 33 8.86 2.70 39.50
CA ASN A 33 8.97 3.98 38.78
C ASN A 33 8.11 3.94 37.49
N PRO A 34 7.36 5.01 37.19
CA PRO A 34 6.66 5.12 35.93
C PRO A 34 7.64 5.22 34.74
N ILE A 35 7.28 4.64 33.61
CA ILE A 35 8.02 4.78 32.35
C ILE A 35 7.72 6.11 31.65
N ALA A 36 6.61 6.74 31.99
CA ALA A 36 6.23 8.07 31.52
C ALA A 36 5.33 8.77 32.54
N THR A 37 5.44 10.11 32.59
CA THR A 37 4.57 10.97 33.38
C THR A 37 4.08 12.11 32.49
N LEU A 38 2.76 12.25 32.37
CA LEU A 38 2.05 13.18 31.49
C LEU A 38 1.25 14.14 32.36
N ALA A 39 1.40 15.45 32.16
CA ALA A 39 0.85 16.46 33.06
C ALA A 39 -0.04 17.51 32.35
N SER A 40 -0.31 17.34 31.04
CA SER A 40 -0.99 18.33 30.21
C SER A 40 -2.38 17.92 29.71
N GLY A 41 -2.97 16.89 30.34
CA GLY A 41 -4.31 16.42 29.97
C GLY A 41 -4.32 15.49 28.75
N GLU A 42 -3.16 14.88 28.43
CA GLU A 42 -3.04 13.92 27.33
C GLU A 42 -4.01 12.75 27.53
N SER A 43 -4.55 12.26 26.42
CA SER A 43 -5.39 11.06 26.34
C SER A 43 -4.74 9.93 25.55
N GLU A 44 -3.49 10.12 25.14
CA GLU A 44 -2.69 9.12 24.42
C GLU A 44 -1.20 9.29 24.68
N TRP A 45 -0.47 8.19 24.59
CA TRP A 45 0.99 8.17 24.68
C TRP A 45 1.57 7.00 23.89
N VAL A 46 2.80 7.15 23.38
CA VAL A 46 3.49 6.14 22.57
C VAL A 46 4.71 5.61 23.31
N ASP A 47 4.69 4.32 23.62
CA ASP A 47 5.86 3.60 24.11
C ASP A 47 6.75 3.17 22.95
N SER A 48 7.77 3.95 22.68
CA SER A 48 8.76 3.66 21.63
C SER A 48 9.84 2.64 22.08
N THR A 49 9.84 2.25 23.37
CA THR A 49 10.83 1.34 23.95
C THR A 49 10.36 -0.12 23.99
N ALA A 50 9.12 -0.39 23.61
CA ALA A 50 8.58 -1.74 23.58
C ALA A 50 9.29 -2.60 22.54
N ALA A 51 9.70 -3.81 22.92
CA ALA A 51 10.27 -4.81 22.03
C ALA A 51 9.19 -5.68 21.36
N PHE A 52 9.54 -6.37 20.28
CA PHE A 52 8.68 -7.38 19.65
C PHE A 52 8.66 -8.69 20.45
N GLU A 53 7.63 -9.50 20.20
CA GLU A 53 7.46 -10.84 20.80
C GLU A 53 7.54 -10.85 22.32
N ARG A 54 6.93 -9.83 22.95
CA ARG A 54 6.84 -9.68 24.39
C ARG A 54 5.38 -9.53 24.83
N VAL A 55 5.14 -9.91 26.04
CA VAL A 55 3.90 -9.58 26.75
C VAL A 55 4.22 -8.47 27.74
N TYR A 56 3.50 -7.37 27.65
CA TYR A 56 3.59 -6.28 28.60
C TYR A 56 2.27 -6.09 29.35
N TYR A 57 2.39 -5.60 30.56
CA TYR A 57 1.26 -5.17 31.39
C TYR A 57 1.42 -3.69 31.69
N TYR A 58 0.43 -2.91 31.30
CA TYR A 58 0.41 -1.47 31.55
C TYR A 58 -0.61 -1.14 32.64
N VAL A 59 -0.21 -0.28 33.56
CA VAL A 59 -1.10 0.33 34.56
C VAL A 59 -0.99 1.85 34.39
N LEU A 60 -2.13 2.51 34.26
CA LEU A 60 -2.24 3.96 34.27
C LEU A 60 -2.67 4.43 35.65
N VAL A 61 -1.95 5.40 36.20
CA VAL A 61 -2.29 6.02 37.49
C VAL A 61 -2.57 7.49 37.27
N THR A 62 -3.79 7.93 37.60
CA THR A 62 -4.17 9.33 37.51
C THR A 62 -4.06 9.97 38.89
N LYS A 63 -3.40 11.13 38.96
CA LYS A 63 -3.16 11.89 40.19
C LYS A 63 -3.71 13.31 40.08
N ARG A 64 -4.31 13.78 41.18
CA ARG A 64 -4.76 15.15 41.36
C ARG A 64 -4.52 15.58 42.81
N GLY A 65 -3.49 16.36 43.04
CA GLY A 65 -3.07 16.68 44.41
C GLY A 65 -2.76 15.39 45.22
N ASN A 66 -3.50 15.15 46.30
CA ASN A 66 -3.37 13.96 47.10
C ASN A 66 -4.28 12.77 46.68
N GLU A 67 -5.13 12.99 45.68
CA GLU A 67 -6.02 11.94 45.18
C GLU A 67 -5.29 11.11 44.13
N VAL A 68 -5.39 9.80 44.26
CA VAL A 68 -4.73 8.83 43.34
C VAL A 68 -5.74 7.77 42.94
N ALA A 69 -5.89 7.59 41.64
CA ALA A 69 -6.68 6.52 41.02
C ALA A 69 -5.78 5.56 40.24
N VAL A 70 -5.75 4.30 40.63
CA VAL A 70 -4.93 3.26 39.97
C VAL A 70 -5.81 2.41 39.07
N GLY A 71 -5.54 2.44 37.78
CA GLY A 71 -6.24 1.67 36.76
C GLY A 71 -5.97 0.16 36.82
N PRO A 72 -6.63 -0.65 35.99
CA PRO A 72 -6.38 -2.10 35.92
C PRO A 72 -5.05 -2.40 35.21
N ASN A 73 -4.59 -3.66 35.32
CA ASN A 73 -3.53 -4.19 34.48
C ASN A 73 -4.08 -4.43 33.07
N ASN A 74 -3.53 -3.73 32.09
CA ASN A 74 -3.87 -3.91 30.68
C ASN A 74 -2.79 -4.76 30.02
N LYS A 75 -3.13 -6.01 29.67
CA LYS A 75 -2.22 -6.93 28.99
C LYS A 75 -2.09 -6.55 27.53
N VAL A 76 -0.87 -6.40 27.05
CA VAL A 76 -0.53 -6.12 25.66
C VAL A 76 0.46 -7.16 25.16
N GLU A 77 0.11 -7.86 24.10
CA GLU A 77 1.02 -8.78 23.43
C GLU A 77 1.60 -8.08 22.21
N THR A 78 2.92 -7.95 22.17
CA THR A 78 3.63 -7.43 21.01
C THR A 78 4.01 -8.59 20.11
N VAL A 79 3.09 -8.96 19.22
CA VAL A 79 3.38 -9.94 18.17
C VAL A 79 3.86 -9.19 16.96
N GLU A 80 4.95 -9.65 16.32
CA GLU A 80 5.31 -9.18 15.01
C GLU A 80 4.24 -9.65 14.01
N ARG A 81 3.24 -8.80 13.76
CA ARG A 81 2.20 -9.12 12.81
C ARG A 81 2.76 -8.95 11.40
N LYS A 82 2.87 -10.06 10.70
CA LYS A 82 3.29 -10.10 9.29
C LYS A 82 2.11 -10.21 8.34
N GLY A 83 0.87 -10.16 8.85
CA GLY A 83 -0.34 -10.29 8.05
C GLY A 83 -0.57 -11.73 7.55
N ALA A 84 -1.53 -11.89 6.63
CA ALA A 84 -1.89 -13.17 6.08
C ALA A 84 -0.73 -13.87 5.34
N GLY A 85 -0.79 -15.19 5.24
CA GLY A 85 0.13 -16.03 4.47
C GLY A 85 1.46 -16.32 5.18
N PRO A 86 2.49 -16.76 4.43
CA PRO A 86 3.76 -17.21 5.01
C PRO A 86 4.52 -16.05 5.68
N ASN A 87 5.24 -16.38 6.77
CA ASN A 87 5.97 -15.41 7.59
C ASN A 87 7.48 -15.54 7.53
N ASN A 88 7.99 -16.59 6.86
CA ASN A 88 9.43 -16.80 6.68
C ASN A 88 9.87 -16.26 5.32
N LEU A 89 10.93 -15.45 5.30
CA LEU A 89 11.54 -15.00 4.06
C LEU A 89 12.06 -16.19 3.24
N ARG A 90 11.73 -16.22 1.97
CA ARG A 90 12.26 -17.17 0.99
C ARG A 90 13.42 -16.61 0.19
N ALA A 91 13.48 -15.29 0.07
CA ALA A 91 14.55 -14.57 -0.63
C ALA A 91 14.63 -13.13 -0.14
N GLY A 92 15.82 -12.51 -0.25
CA GLY A 92 16.05 -11.13 0.13
C GLY A 92 16.23 -10.93 1.63
N ASP A 93 15.99 -9.71 2.08
CA ASP A 93 16.13 -9.25 3.47
C ASP A 93 14.96 -8.34 3.89
N ASP A 94 15.01 -7.74 5.09
CA ASP A 94 13.95 -6.87 5.60
C ASP A 94 13.79 -5.54 4.83
N ARG A 95 14.76 -5.18 4.00
CA ARG A 95 14.66 -3.99 3.13
C ARG A 95 13.95 -4.31 1.83
N LEU A 96 14.21 -5.49 1.26
CA LEU A 96 13.47 -6.04 0.15
C LEU A 96 13.52 -7.56 0.22
N GLY A 97 12.41 -8.17 0.59
CA GLY A 97 12.31 -9.62 0.75
C GLY A 97 10.99 -10.17 0.23
N TYR A 98 11.00 -11.45 -0.05
CA TYR A 98 9.86 -12.21 -0.52
C TYR A 98 9.53 -13.35 0.45
N PHE A 99 8.29 -13.41 0.91
CA PHE A 99 7.81 -14.45 1.81
C PHE A 99 7.19 -15.67 1.10
N GLY A 100 6.54 -15.44 -0.01
CA GLY A 100 5.83 -16.49 -0.73
C GLY A 100 4.53 -16.03 -1.39
N LEU A 101 3.84 -17.00 -1.96
CA LEU A 101 2.56 -16.82 -2.62
C LEU A 101 1.43 -17.25 -1.67
N LEU A 102 0.37 -16.44 -1.58
CA LEU A 102 -0.90 -16.76 -0.95
C LEU A 102 -1.85 -17.28 -2.02
N SER A 103 -2.61 -18.31 -1.68
CA SER A 103 -3.70 -18.78 -2.54
C SER A 103 -4.88 -17.81 -2.55
N PRO A 104 -5.78 -17.88 -3.54
CA PRO A 104 -6.95 -17.00 -3.61
C PRO A 104 -7.86 -17.05 -2.38
N SER A 105 -7.92 -18.18 -1.67
CA SER A 105 -8.74 -18.34 -0.46
C SER A 105 -8.13 -17.71 0.79
N GLU A 106 -6.81 -17.47 0.79
CA GLU A 106 -6.10 -16.94 1.95
C GLU A 106 -6.14 -15.42 2.04
N PHE A 107 -6.47 -14.73 0.93
CA PHE A 107 -6.46 -13.27 0.92
C PHE A 107 -7.69 -12.68 0.24
N PHE A 108 -7.60 -11.45 -0.26
CA PHE A 108 -8.73 -10.71 -0.82
C PHE A 108 -8.96 -11.02 -2.30
N ASN A 109 -10.20 -10.99 -2.72
CA ASN A 109 -10.61 -11.00 -4.12
C ASN A 109 -11.04 -9.59 -4.58
N SER A 110 -11.40 -9.44 -5.86
CA SER A 110 -11.82 -8.13 -6.40
C SER A 110 -13.08 -7.59 -5.73
N ALA A 111 -14.03 -8.48 -5.36
CA ALA A 111 -15.30 -8.06 -4.73
C ALA A 111 -15.06 -7.49 -3.33
N ASP A 112 -14.13 -8.05 -2.55
CA ASP A 112 -13.77 -7.53 -1.23
C ASP A 112 -13.25 -6.09 -1.33
N ILE A 113 -12.40 -5.82 -2.32
CA ILE A 113 -11.81 -4.49 -2.52
C ILE A 113 -12.86 -3.50 -3.02
N ILE A 114 -13.70 -3.92 -3.97
CA ILE A 114 -14.76 -3.08 -4.54
C ILE A 114 -15.81 -2.74 -3.48
N ALA A 115 -16.16 -3.69 -2.61
CA ALA A 115 -17.11 -3.46 -1.52
C ALA A 115 -16.61 -2.42 -0.50
N ALA A 116 -15.30 -2.32 -0.29
CA ALA A 116 -14.69 -1.35 0.60
C ALA A 116 -14.46 0.03 -0.05
N ALA A 117 -14.55 0.14 -1.37
CA ALA A 117 -14.28 1.36 -2.12
C ALA A 117 -15.29 2.48 -1.79
N LYS A 118 -14.84 3.75 -1.87
CA LYS A 118 -15.69 4.93 -1.65
C LYS A 118 -16.75 5.11 -2.75
N SER A 119 -16.49 4.60 -3.94
CA SER A 119 -17.41 4.59 -5.07
C SER A 119 -17.17 3.33 -5.90
N THR A 120 -18.23 2.70 -6.34
CA THR A 120 -18.16 1.53 -7.25
C THR A 120 -18.40 1.90 -8.72
N ILE A 121 -18.66 3.19 -8.99
CA ILE A 121 -19.00 3.66 -10.34
C ILE A 121 -17.82 3.42 -11.29
N GLY A 122 -18.06 2.55 -12.28
CA GLY A 122 -17.10 2.22 -13.32
C GLY A 122 -15.91 1.39 -12.85
N LEU A 123 -15.97 0.80 -11.65
CA LEU A 123 -15.08 -0.30 -11.26
C LEU A 123 -15.51 -1.60 -11.97
N PRO A 124 -14.62 -2.59 -12.09
CA PRO A 124 -14.95 -3.87 -12.69
C PRO A 124 -16.07 -4.57 -11.92
N THR A 125 -16.97 -5.23 -12.65
CA THR A 125 -18.03 -6.05 -12.06
C THR A 125 -17.68 -7.54 -12.07
N GLU A 126 -16.68 -7.92 -12.83
CA GLU A 126 -16.22 -9.30 -12.92
C GLU A 126 -15.44 -9.70 -11.65
N LEU A 127 -15.77 -10.87 -11.12
CA LEU A 127 -15.06 -11.42 -9.97
C LEU A 127 -13.70 -11.98 -10.41
N VAL A 128 -12.63 -11.38 -9.86
CA VAL A 128 -11.27 -11.88 -10.01
C VAL A 128 -10.78 -12.36 -8.65
N THR A 129 -10.28 -13.59 -8.60
CA THR A 129 -9.74 -14.23 -7.39
C THR A 129 -8.24 -14.49 -7.56
N PRO A 130 -7.39 -13.46 -7.38
CA PRO A 130 -5.96 -13.59 -7.60
C PRO A 130 -5.28 -14.37 -6.48
N SER A 131 -4.15 -15.01 -6.80
CA SER A 131 -3.12 -15.31 -5.80
C SER A 131 -2.29 -14.05 -5.54
N TRP A 132 -1.70 -13.96 -4.36
CA TRP A 132 -0.98 -12.76 -3.95
C TRP A 132 0.46 -13.05 -3.59
N TYR A 133 1.39 -12.31 -4.16
CA TYR A 133 2.80 -12.32 -3.77
C TYR A 133 3.00 -11.43 -2.56
N LYS A 134 3.57 -11.97 -1.50
CA LYS A 134 3.85 -11.27 -0.24
C LYS A 134 5.31 -10.85 -0.18
N PHE A 135 5.51 -9.56 -0.01
CA PHE A 135 6.82 -8.93 0.11
C PHE A 135 6.97 -8.17 1.43
N ILE A 136 8.23 -7.97 1.84
CA ILE A 136 8.60 -6.87 2.72
C ILE A 136 9.44 -5.88 1.91
N ARG A 137 9.15 -4.59 2.08
CA ARG A 137 9.91 -3.51 1.44
C ARG A 137 9.98 -2.32 2.39
N ASN A 138 11.21 -1.95 2.77
CA ASN A 138 11.48 -0.87 3.73
C ASN A 138 10.66 -1.04 5.03
N GLY A 139 10.59 -2.27 5.56
CA GLY A 139 9.85 -2.60 6.78
C GLY A 139 8.32 -2.68 6.63
N LYS A 140 7.76 -2.48 5.43
CA LYS A 140 6.34 -2.61 5.14
C LYS A 140 6.02 -3.95 4.50
N ILE A 141 4.96 -4.60 4.95
CA ILE A 141 4.44 -5.83 4.33
C ILE A 141 3.47 -5.45 3.22
N LEU A 142 3.79 -5.87 2.01
CA LEU A 142 3.09 -5.52 0.79
C LEU A 142 2.63 -6.77 0.04
N PHE A 143 1.47 -6.69 -0.59
CA PHE A 143 0.90 -7.77 -1.38
C PHE A 143 0.60 -7.27 -2.79
N VAL A 144 1.01 -8.07 -3.78
CA VAL A 144 0.82 -7.78 -5.20
C VAL A 144 0.10 -8.95 -5.86
N PRO A 145 -0.96 -8.73 -6.64
CA PRO A 145 -1.71 -9.81 -7.25
C PRO A 145 -0.93 -10.46 -8.41
N ASN A 146 -1.14 -11.76 -8.61
CA ASN A 146 -0.55 -12.51 -9.74
C ASN A 146 -1.23 -12.26 -11.08
N VAL A 147 -2.42 -11.65 -11.05
CA VAL A 147 -3.20 -11.19 -12.22
C VAL A 147 -3.82 -9.84 -11.90
N PRO A 148 -4.03 -8.96 -12.88
CA PRO A 148 -4.74 -7.71 -12.67
C PRO A 148 -6.16 -7.95 -12.14
N ILE A 149 -6.62 -7.09 -11.24
CA ILE A 149 -7.98 -7.15 -10.68
C ILE A 149 -8.99 -6.55 -11.65
N GLY A 150 -8.56 -5.64 -12.50
CA GLY A 150 -9.39 -5.05 -13.54
C GLY A 150 -8.54 -4.65 -14.75
N ALA A 151 -8.90 -5.17 -15.91
CA ALA A 151 -8.17 -4.95 -17.15
C ALA A 151 -8.96 -4.15 -18.19
N ALA A 152 -10.26 -4.35 -18.26
CA ALA A 152 -11.08 -3.75 -19.30
C ALA A 152 -11.62 -2.39 -18.85
N GLY A 153 -11.06 -1.31 -19.41
CA GLY A 153 -11.65 0.02 -19.31
C GLY A 153 -11.47 0.71 -17.99
N MET A 154 -10.49 0.31 -17.24
CA MET A 154 -10.11 1.05 -16.05
C MET A 154 -9.57 2.43 -16.45
N ASN A 155 -10.04 3.42 -15.73
CA ASN A 155 -9.56 4.78 -15.87
C ASN A 155 -9.09 5.26 -14.49
N TRP A 156 -8.02 6.02 -14.48
CA TRP A 156 -7.37 6.46 -13.23
C TRP A 156 -8.32 7.30 -12.37
N ASN A 157 -9.14 8.15 -13.00
CA ASN A 157 -10.11 9.00 -12.29
C ASN A 157 -11.12 8.17 -11.48
N ARG A 158 -11.55 7.02 -12.01
CA ARG A 158 -12.46 6.12 -11.29
C ARG A 158 -11.81 5.50 -10.08
N LEU A 159 -10.54 5.09 -10.20
CA LEU A 159 -9.77 4.59 -9.05
C LEU A 159 -9.58 5.68 -8.00
N TYR A 160 -9.34 6.93 -8.42
CA TYR A 160 -9.22 8.06 -7.49
C TYR A 160 -10.55 8.34 -6.76
N LEU A 161 -11.67 8.41 -7.48
CA LEU A 161 -13.01 8.62 -6.89
C LEU A 161 -13.44 7.44 -6.00
N ALA A 162 -12.90 6.26 -6.25
CA ALA A 162 -13.07 5.08 -5.41
C ALA A 162 -12.19 5.07 -4.15
N GLY A 163 -11.26 6.03 -4.00
CA GLY A 163 -10.34 6.12 -2.87
C GLY A 163 -9.17 5.13 -2.93
N LEU A 164 -8.83 4.63 -4.11
CA LEU A 164 -7.94 3.47 -4.29
C LEU A 164 -6.53 3.86 -4.83
N VAL A 165 -6.18 5.16 -4.85
CA VAL A 165 -4.93 5.60 -5.46
C VAL A 165 -3.80 5.75 -4.45
N TYR A 166 -3.98 6.52 -3.38
CA TYR A 166 -2.87 6.92 -2.51
C TYR A 166 -2.75 6.10 -1.21
N GLY A 167 -3.86 5.55 -0.70
CA GLY A 167 -3.87 4.81 0.57
C GLY A 167 -3.67 5.70 1.80
N THR A 168 -3.94 7.00 1.70
CA THR A 168 -3.75 8.01 2.75
C THR A 168 -5.09 8.48 3.31
N ASP A 169 -5.14 8.89 4.58
CA ASP A 169 -6.35 9.42 5.22
C ASP A 169 -6.54 10.91 4.89
N ASP A 170 -6.41 11.22 3.62
CA ASP A 170 -6.63 12.53 3.02
C ASP A 170 -7.02 12.36 1.54
N ALA A 171 -7.10 13.45 0.80
CA ALA A 171 -7.42 13.42 -0.62
C ALA A 171 -6.19 13.25 -1.54
N GLY A 172 -5.02 12.96 -0.97
CA GLY A 172 -3.77 12.96 -1.71
C GLY A 172 -3.32 14.38 -2.13
N PRO A 173 -2.18 14.49 -2.81
CA PRO A 173 -1.62 15.78 -3.20
C PRO A 173 -2.61 16.59 -4.04
N GLU A 174 -2.78 17.87 -3.71
CA GLU A 174 -3.75 18.74 -4.37
C GLU A 174 -3.55 18.77 -5.89
N ASN A 175 -2.32 18.76 -6.27
CA ASN A 175 -1.90 18.79 -7.67
C ASN A 175 -1.87 17.42 -8.36
N ALA A 176 -2.41 16.36 -7.80
CA ALA A 176 -2.34 15.03 -8.37
C ALA A 176 -3.68 14.27 -8.26
N ARG A 177 -4.77 14.96 -8.54
CA ARG A 177 -6.14 14.43 -8.45
C ARG A 177 -6.79 14.16 -9.81
N GLY A 178 -6.07 14.33 -10.90
CA GLY A 178 -6.60 14.15 -12.25
C GLY A 178 -7.80 15.05 -12.58
N GLY A 179 -7.88 16.24 -11.97
CA GLY A 179 -9.01 17.16 -12.13
C GLY A 179 -10.28 16.72 -11.38
N GLN A 180 -10.20 15.75 -10.48
CA GLN A 180 -11.34 15.25 -9.72
C GLN A 180 -11.55 16.02 -8.41
N VAL A 181 -12.77 15.95 -7.89
CA VAL A 181 -13.11 16.45 -6.54
C VAL A 181 -12.28 15.71 -5.49
N ALA A 182 -11.88 16.44 -4.44
CA ALA A 182 -11.10 15.86 -3.34
C ALA A 182 -11.86 14.69 -2.70
N THR A 183 -11.28 13.50 -2.80
CA THR A 183 -11.85 12.25 -2.28
C THR A 183 -10.84 11.61 -1.35
N ASN A 184 -11.24 11.28 -0.13
CA ASN A 184 -10.37 10.58 0.83
C ASN A 184 -9.89 9.25 0.26
N GLN A 185 -8.58 9.01 0.32
CA GLN A 185 -7.91 7.89 -0.33
C GLN A 185 -7.69 6.67 0.58
N LEU A 186 -8.19 6.69 1.81
CA LEU A 186 -8.05 5.55 2.71
C LEU A 186 -9.19 4.56 2.51
N VAL A 187 -8.90 3.46 1.85
CA VAL A 187 -9.74 2.26 1.77
C VAL A 187 -9.09 1.16 2.59
N LYS A 188 -9.78 0.69 3.62
CA LYS A 188 -9.32 -0.35 4.54
C LYS A 188 -10.03 -1.67 4.29
N LEU A 189 -9.28 -2.74 4.39
CA LEU A 189 -9.75 -4.12 4.40
C LEU A 189 -9.34 -4.79 5.71
N ASN A 190 -10.14 -5.77 6.15
CA ASN A 190 -9.84 -6.53 7.36
C ASN A 190 -9.80 -8.03 7.06
N LYS A 191 -8.76 -8.70 7.52
CA LYS A 191 -8.61 -10.15 7.41
C LYS A 191 -7.91 -10.70 8.64
N ASN A 192 -8.53 -11.67 9.30
CA ASN A 192 -7.95 -12.37 10.47
C ASN A 192 -7.48 -11.44 11.61
N GLY A 193 -8.16 -10.31 11.79
CA GLY A 193 -7.82 -9.31 12.81
C GLY A 193 -6.72 -8.32 12.41
N ASP A 194 -6.19 -8.43 11.20
CA ASP A 194 -5.26 -7.46 10.62
C ASP A 194 -5.99 -6.47 9.72
N GLU A 195 -5.59 -5.21 9.77
CA GLU A 195 -6.05 -4.17 8.85
C GLU A 195 -5.06 -3.97 7.70
N TYR A 196 -5.60 -3.71 6.53
CA TYR A 196 -4.83 -3.46 5.32
C TYR A 196 -5.38 -2.23 4.61
N LEU A 197 -4.51 -1.47 3.94
CA LEU A 197 -4.93 -0.43 3.02
C LEU A 197 -4.71 -0.85 1.57
N VAL A 198 -5.53 -0.31 0.67
CA VAL A 198 -5.43 -0.55 -0.76
C VAL A 198 -4.96 0.72 -1.46
N ARG A 199 -3.98 0.60 -2.34
CA ARG A 199 -3.47 1.71 -3.12
C ARG A 199 -2.90 1.27 -4.48
N LEU A 200 -2.61 2.21 -5.35
CA LEU A 200 -1.81 1.93 -6.54
C LEU A 200 -0.31 1.82 -6.18
N PRO A 201 0.49 1.12 -6.99
CA PRO A 201 1.94 1.16 -6.85
C PRO A 201 2.50 2.55 -7.16
N MET A 202 3.61 2.89 -6.53
CA MET A 202 4.42 4.04 -6.91
C MET A 202 5.24 3.67 -8.16
N GLY A 203 4.98 4.35 -9.27
CA GLY A 203 5.58 4.01 -10.57
C GLY A 203 6.98 4.58 -10.77
N LEU A 204 7.29 5.72 -10.13
CA LEU A 204 8.53 6.47 -10.30
C LEU A 204 9.21 6.81 -8.97
N LYS A 205 8.58 6.52 -7.85
CA LYS A 205 9.04 6.87 -6.50
C LYS A 205 9.52 5.65 -5.73
N ASN A 206 10.52 5.87 -4.87
CA ASN A 206 10.93 4.90 -3.86
C ASN A 206 10.12 5.07 -2.57
N ASP A 207 9.80 6.32 -2.22
CA ASP A 207 9.06 6.72 -1.03
C ASP A 207 7.95 7.72 -1.42
N PRO A 208 6.82 7.77 -0.72
CA PRO A 208 5.75 8.73 -0.99
C PRO A 208 6.19 10.20 -0.97
N SER A 209 7.20 10.53 -0.17
CA SER A 209 7.78 11.89 -0.07
C SER A 209 8.66 12.31 -1.24
N ASP A 210 9.07 11.35 -2.10
CA ASP A 210 9.90 11.67 -3.26
C ASP A 210 9.17 12.61 -4.23
N VAL A 211 9.89 13.62 -4.71
CA VAL A 211 9.40 14.54 -5.73
C VAL A 211 9.87 14.05 -7.10
N VAL A 212 8.93 13.86 -8.01
CA VAL A 212 9.21 13.52 -9.40
C VAL A 212 8.66 14.61 -10.31
N ASP A 213 9.52 15.18 -11.12
CA ASP A 213 9.10 16.11 -12.15
C ASP A 213 8.46 15.33 -13.31
N LEU A 214 7.15 15.37 -13.39
CA LEU A 214 6.40 14.73 -14.47
C LEU A 214 6.33 15.58 -15.74
N SER A 215 6.79 16.84 -15.73
CA SER A 215 6.74 17.73 -16.91
C SER A 215 7.69 17.29 -18.03
N ILE A 216 8.74 16.56 -17.66
CA ILE A 216 9.71 16.02 -18.64
C ILE A 216 9.13 14.90 -19.51
N PHE A 217 7.95 14.39 -19.15
CA PHE A 217 7.32 13.29 -19.88
C PHE A 217 6.37 13.82 -20.96
N PRO A 218 6.47 13.36 -22.23
CA PRO A 218 5.57 13.79 -23.27
C PRO A 218 4.13 13.34 -23.00
N THR A 219 3.17 14.22 -23.31
CA THR A 219 1.73 14.02 -23.07
C THR A 219 0.96 13.54 -24.30
N SER A 220 1.62 13.21 -25.40
CA SER A 220 0.91 12.83 -26.62
C SER A 220 0.48 11.36 -26.57
N ASP A 221 -0.79 11.11 -26.78
CA ASP A 221 -1.42 9.79 -26.83
C ASP A 221 -0.84 8.87 -27.92
N ASN A 222 -0.14 9.42 -28.92
CA ASN A 222 0.29 8.72 -30.13
C ASN A 222 1.80 8.54 -30.27
N THR A 223 2.62 9.09 -29.41
CA THR A 223 4.07 8.91 -29.54
C THR A 223 4.55 7.74 -28.70
N VAL A 224 4.93 6.69 -29.38
CA VAL A 224 5.64 5.50 -28.87
C VAL A 224 7.09 5.85 -28.50
N THR A 225 7.42 7.09 -28.18
CA THR A 225 8.78 7.40 -27.75
C THR A 225 8.91 6.94 -26.31
N PRO A 226 9.59 5.83 -26.04
CA PRO A 226 9.95 5.47 -24.68
C PRO A 226 10.81 6.64 -24.18
N ILE A 227 10.40 7.22 -23.07
CA ILE A 227 11.29 8.09 -22.33
C ILE A 227 12.48 7.21 -21.95
N ASP A 228 13.67 7.76 -21.90
CA ASP A 228 14.87 7.00 -21.54
C ASP A 228 14.58 6.09 -20.34
N THR A 229 14.16 4.89 -20.65
CA THR A 229 13.71 3.90 -19.67
C THR A 229 14.88 3.38 -18.85
N ALA A 230 16.13 3.56 -19.37
CA ALA A 230 17.33 3.21 -18.64
C ALA A 230 17.44 4.01 -17.32
N ALA A 231 17.04 5.28 -17.33
CA ALA A 231 17.08 6.12 -16.14
C ALA A 231 16.16 5.63 -15.01
N TYR A 232 15.10 4.90 -15.33
CA TYR A 232 14.12 4.36 -14.36
C TYR A 232 14.22 2.85 -14.18
N ARG A 233 14.87 2.15 -15.10
CA ARG A 233 15.05 0.70 -15.07
C ARG A 233 15.86 0.23 -13.87
N ASP A 234 16.92 0.96 -13.56
CA ASP A 234 17.92 0.55 -12.57
C ASP A 234 17.73 1.25 -11.21
N ARG A 235 16.68 2.06 -11.07
CA ARG A 235 16.40 2.76 -9.81
C ARG A 235 15.65 1.87 -8.82
N ARG A 236 15.91 2.12 -7.55
CA ARG A 236 15.11 1.59 -6.44
C ARG A 236 13.76 2.31 -6.40
N ILE A 237 12.81 1.79 -7.15
CA ILE A 237 11.44 2.29 -7.30
C ILE A 237 10.51 1.17 -6.83
N GLU A 238 9.42 1.49 -6.16
CA GLU A 238 8.49 0.48 -5.66
C GLU A 238 8.01 -0.46 -6.77
N PHE A 239 7.65 0.08 -7.93
CA PHE A 239 7.24 -0.72 -9.08
C PHE A 239 8.32 -1.74 -9.48
N ASN A 240 9.56 -1.31 -9.56
CA ASN A 240 10.67 -2.19 -9.95
C ASN A 240 10.91 -3.29 -8.90
N ASP A 241 10.84 -2.94 -7.63
CA ASP A 241 11.08 -3.86 -6.51
C ASP A 241 9.98 -4.92 -6.39
N LEU A 242 8.72 -4.60 -6.72
CA LEU A 242 7.58 -5.49 -6.53
C LEU A 242 7.17 -6.25 -7.80
N PHE A 243 7.20 -5.58 -8.96
CA PHE A 243 6.67 -6.17 -10.20
C PHE A 243 7.74 -6.86 -11.05
N TYR A 244 8.95 -6.30 -11.18
CA TYR A 244 10.00 -6.97 -11.97
C TYR A 244 10.34 -8.39 -11.48
N PRO A 245 10.40 -8.66 -10.17
CA PRO A 245 10.63 -10.00 -9.67
C PRO A 245 9.58 -11.02 -10.10
N LEU A 246 8.37 -10.59 -10.46
CA LEU A 246 7.27 -11.49 -10.82
C LEU A 246 7.39 -12.01 -12.24
N PHE A 247 7.99 -11.25 -13.15
CA PHE A 247 8.00 -11.60 -14.57
C PHE A 247 9.22 -12.45 -14.94
N SER A 248 8.98 -13.50 -15.75
CA SER A 248 10.04 -14.22 -16.42
C SER A 248 10.66 -13.31 -17.47
N THR A 249 11.85 -12.81 -17.22
CA THR A 249 12.37 -11.76 -18.06
C THR A 249 13.77 -11.98 -18.52
N THR A 250 14.13 -11.11 -19.42
CA THR A 250 15.45 -10.88 -19.95
C THR A 250 16.51 -10.72 -18.86
N PRO A 251 17.75 -11.13 -19.16
CA PRO A 251 18.90 -10.90 -18.29
C PRO A 251 19.14 -9.42 -17.93
N ASP A 252 18.58 -8.49 -18.71
CA ASP A 252 18.89 -7.05 -18.65
C ASP A 252 18.16 -6.28 -17.55
N LEU A 253 17.15 -6.88 -16.88
CA LEU A 253 16.51 -6.25 -15.74
C LEU A 253 17.29 -6.57 -14.47
N GLN A 254 17.82 -5.55 -13.82
CA GLN A 254 18.43 -5.70 -12.50
C GLN A 254 17.35 -6.00 -11.45
N ARG A 255 17.06 -7.30 -11.31
CA ARG A 255 16.16 -7.79 -10.28
C ARG A 255 16.94 -8.12 -9.04
N LEU A 256 16.57 -7.52 -7.93
CA LEU A 256 17.11 -7.88 -6.63
C LEU A 256 16.56 -9.22 -6.12
N LEU A 257 15.37 -9.59 -6.59
CA LEU A 257 14.69 -10.83 -6.27
C LEU A 257 14.31 -11.55 -7.57
N ASN A 258 14.47 -12.88 -7.61
CA ASN A 258 13.97 -13.73 -8.67
C ASN A 258 12.87 -14.62 -8.09
N VAL A 259 11.61 -14.21 -8.22
CA VAL A 259 10.50 -14.77 -7.44
C VAL A 259 9.62 -15.68 -8.28
N SER A 260 9.42 -15.37 -9.56
CA SER A 260 8.39 -16.04 -10.35
C SER A 260 8.72 -16.06 -11.84
N ASN A 261 8.01 -16.94 -12.54
CA ASN A 261 8.02 -17.10 -13.98
C ASN A 261 6.65 -16.72 -14.58
N ILE A 262 5.99 -15.69 -14.07
CA ILE A 262 4.74 -15.21 -14.68
C ILE A 262 5.05 -14.67 -16.07
N SER A 263 4.30 -15.13 -17.07
CA SER A 263 4.34 -14.54 -18.40
C SER A 263 3.80 -13.12 -18.33
N SER A 264 4.58 -12.14 -18.79
CA SER A 264 4.10 -10.77 -18.93
C SER A 264 2.90 -10.67 -19.87
N ASP A 265 2.80 -11.56 -20.87
CA ASP A 265 1.68 -11.62 -21.81
C ASP A 265 0.37 -11.97 -21.08
N GLY A 266 0.40 -12.93 -20.15
CA GLY A 266 -0.75 -13.30 -19.33
C GLY A 266 -1.16 -12.20 -18.37
N TYR A 267 -0.19 -11.51 -17.76
CA TYR A 267 -0.46 -10.45 -16.80
C TYR A 267 -1.10 -9.21 -17.45
N TYR A 268 -0.59 -8.77 -18.59
CA TYR A 268 -1.13 -7.62 -19.32
C TYR A 268 -2.35 -7.95 -20.19
N GLN A 269 -2.85 -9.18 -20.13
CA GLN A 269 -3.98 -9.79 -20.82
C GLN A 269 -4.07 -9.51 -22.33
N ARG A 270 -4.24 -10.60 -23.05
CA ARG A 270 -4.61 -10.62 -24.46
C ARG A 270 -6.10 -10.35 -24.62
N ASP A 271 -6.44 -9.28 -25.26
CA ASP A 271 -7.66 -9.28 -26.04
C ASP A 271 -7.26 -9.67 -27.47
N ALA A 272 -7.66 -10.86 -27.91
CA ALA A 272 -7.17 -11.46 -29.16
C ALA A 272 -7.47 -10.59 -30.41
N ASN A 273 -8.36 -9.60 -30.28
CA ASN A 273 -8.88 -8.80 -31.39
C ASN A 273 -8.55 -7.30 -31.29
N SER A 274 -7.79 -6.83 -30.32
CA SER A 274 -7.57 -5.42 -30.16
C SER A 274 -6.10 -5.03 -29.94
N ALA A 275 -5.60 -4.18 -30.81
CA ALA A 275 -4.30 -3.49 -30.66
C ALA A 275 -4.38 -2.39 -29.60
N TYR A 276 -4.49 -2.78 -28.30
CA TYR A 276 -4.54 -1.80 -27.23
C TYR A 276 -3.26 -1.79 -26.42
N TYR A 277 -2.85 -0.59 -26.01
CA TYR A 277 -1.75 -0.38 -25.08
C TYR A 277 -2.27 -0.54 -23.64
N ARG A 278 -1.63 -1.37 -22.84
CA ARG A 278 -2.00 -1.58 -21.47
C ARG A 278 -0.81 -1.33 -20.56
N SER A 279 -1.02 -0.56 -19.51
CA SER A 279 -0.01 -0.28 -18.48
C SER A 279 -0.63 -0.34 -17.11
N ILE A 280 0.13 -0.80 -16.12
CA ILE A 280 -0.32 -0.78 -14.72
C ILE A 280 -0.44 0.67 -14.28
N ALA A 281 -1.63 1.04 -13.80
CA ALA A 281 -1.88 2.35 -13.21
C ALA A 281 -1.00 2.57 -11.98
N CYS A 282 -0.36 3.74 -11.90
CA CYS A 282 0.46 4.14 -10.76
C CYS A 282 -0.11 5.38 -10.07
N GLN A 283 0.42 5.70 -8.89
CA GLN A 283 -0.09 6.83 -8.08
C GLN A 283 0.15 8.19 -8.74
N GLU A 284 1.30 8.36 -9.38
CA GLU A 284 1.74 9.66 -9.88
C GLU A 284 0.84 10.17 -10.99
N CYS A 285 0.38 11.40 -10.83
CA CYS A 285 -0.52 12.10 -11.76
C CYS A 285 -0.03 13.53 -11.96
N ARG A 286 -0.06 13.98 -13.23
CA ARG A 286 0.15 15.37 -13.62
C ARG A 286 -1.16 16.12 -13.60
N THR A 287 -1.17 17.31 -13.03
CA THR A 287 -2.37 18.11 -12.84
C THR A 287 -2.66 19.11 -13.92
N ASP A 288 -1.61 19.64 -14.50
CA ASP A 288 -1.71 20.64 -15.56
C ASP A 288 -2.37 20.07 -16.82
N VAL A 289 -2.34 18.75 -17.01
CA VAL A 289 -2.81 18.07 -18.23
C VAL A 289 -3.65 16.81 -18.00
N ASN A 290 -3.99 16.48 -16.77
CA ASN A 290 -4.80 15.30 -16.41
C ASN A 290 -4.24 13.98 -16.96
N TYR A 291 -2.95 13.72 -16.75
CA TYR A 291 -2.29 12.47 -17.11
C TYR A 291 -1.71 11.78 -15.89
N ALA A 292 -1.87 10.46 -15.82
CA ALA A 292 -1.28 9.61 -14.80
C ALA A 292 -0.20 8.69 -15.35
N VAL A 293 0.71 8.28 -14.49
CA VAL A 293 1.78 7.35 -14.84
C VAL A 293 1.23 5.95 -15.02
N GLY A 294 1.56 5.35 -16.16
CA GLY A 294 1.42 3.93 -16.42
C GLY A 294 2.79 3.26 -16.56
N ARG A 295 2.95 2.10 -15.95
CA ARG A 295 4.18 1.30 -16.04
C ARG A 295 3.94 0.00 -16.79
N GLY A 296 4.99 -0.41 -17.49
CA GLY A 296 4.99 -1.63 -18.30
C GLY A 296 4.54 -1.38 -19.73
N ARG A 297 4.07 -2.43 -20.37
CA ARG A 297 3.89 -2.45 -21.82
C ARG A 297 3.02 -1.34 -22.40
N SER A 298 3.42 -0.91 -23.57
CA SER A 298 2.74 0.13 -24.33
C SER A 298 2.01 -0.33 -25.58
N TYR A 299 2.45 -1.38 -26.27
CA TYR A 299 1.86 -1.78 -27.57
C TYR A 299 1.72 -3.28 -27.71
N TYR A 300 0.62 -3.74 -28.25
CA TYR A 300 0.43 -5.09 -28.75
C TYR A 300 0.11 -5.04 -30.25
N ASN A 301 0.91 -5.69 -31.04
CA ASN A 301 0.57 -6.09 -32.40
C ASN A 301 0.55 -7.61 -32.43
N ALA A 302 -0.59 -8.19 -32.80
CA ALA A 302 -0.77 -9.66 -32.84
C ALA A 302 0.24 -10.38 -33.74
N SER A 303 0.86 -9.64 -34.64
CA SER A 303 1.82 -10.16 -35.64
C SER A 303 3.28 -10.07 -35.20
N GLN A 304 3.58 -9.48 -34.02
CA GLN A 304 4.96 -9.32 -33.56
C GLN A 304 5.17 -9.94 -32.17
N PRO A 305 6.24 -10.72 -31.96
CA PRO A 305 6.58 -11.19 -30.64
C PRO A 305 6.87 -10.01 -29.70
N PHE A 306 6.55 -10.20 -28.46
CA PHE A 306 6.70 -9.25 -27.37
C PHE A 306 8.16 -8.79 -27.21
N PRO A 307 8.51 -7.53 -27.43
CA PRO A 307 9.81 -7.05 -26.99
C PRO A 307 9.85 -7.07 -25.46
N ARG A 308 10.72 -7.88 -24.91
CA ARG A 308 10.87 -8.13 -23.47
C ARG A 308 11.30 -6.90 -22.68
N ASP A 309 11.79 -5.86 -23.35
CA ASP A 309 12.26 -4.59 -22.81
C ASP A 309 11.15 -3.61 -22.42
N GLN A 310 9.91 -3.87 -22.82
CA GLN A 310 8.79 -2.94 -22.55
C GLN A 310 8.26 -2.95 -21.11
N LEU A 311 8.69 -3.88 -20.25
CA LEU A 311 8.34 -3.86 -18.83
C LEU A 311 8.84 -2.61 -18.10
N THR A 312 9.93 -2.02 -18.61
CA THR A 312 10.53 -0.82 -18.02
C THR A 312 9.87 0.47 -18.47
N ASN A 313 9.00 0.42 -19.49
CA ASN A 313 8.40 1.59 -20.06
C ASN A 313 7.60 2.39 -19.04
N VAL A 314 7.79 3.72 -19.11
CA VAL A 314 7.01 4.72 -18.39
C VAL A 314 6.18 5.48 -19.42
N LYS A 315 4.90 5.66 -19.14
CA LYS A 315 4.00 6.45 -19.98
C LYS A 315 3.13 7.36 -19.14
N LEU A 316 2.79 8.50 -19.73
CA LEU A 316 1.69 9.31 -19.26
C LEU A 316 0.44 8.96 -20.07
N ILE A 317 -0.61 8.56 -19.39
CA ILE A 317 -1.89 8.14 -19.95
C ILE A 317 -2.97 9.08 -19.42
N ALA A 318 -3.84 9.58 -20.28
CA ALA A 318 -4.92 10.47 -19.85
C ALA A 318 -5.80 9.79 -18.78
N THR A 319 -6.09 10.50 -17.70
CA THR A 319 -6.75 9.97 -16.53
C THR A 319 -8.20 9.56 -16.76
N ASN A 320 -8.84 10.10 -17.80
CA ASN A 320 -10.24 9.91 -18.14
C ASN A 320 -10.50 8.95 -19.32
N VAL A 321 -9.47 8.30 -19.87
CA VAL A 321 -9.65 7.39 -21.03
C VAL A 321 -10.51 6.19 -20.63
N ASN A 322 -11.67 6.08 -21.25
CA ASN A 322 -12.63 4.98 -21.05
C ASN A 322 -12.40 3.83 -22.04
N ALA A 323 -12.92 2.66 -21.69
CA ALA A 323 -12.80 1.42 -22.45
C ALA A 323 -13.34 1.47 -23.90
N GLY A 324 -14.10 2.46 -24.28
CA GLY A 324 -14.73 2.56 -25.60
C GLY A 324 -14.09 3.58 -26.52
N SER A 325 -13.10 4.36 -26.06
CA SER A 325 -12.43 5.33 -26.91
C SER A 325 -11.45 4.62 -27.87
N THR A 326 -11.48 5.01 -29.12
CA THR A 326 -10.56 4.54 -30.17
C THR A 326 -9.10 4.94 -29.95
N GLY A 327 -8.80 5.63 -28.87
CA GLY A 327 -7.45 5.96 -28.39
C GLY A 327 -6.86 4.80 -27.59
N ASN A 328 -5.77 4.35 -27.99
CA ASN A 328 -5.13 3.06 -27.80
C ASN A 328 -4.47 2.79 -26.44
N HIS A 329 -4.66 3.61 -25.41
CA HIS A 329 -4.02 3.42 -24.11
C HIS A 329 -5.03 3.10 -23.01
N ARG A 330 -4.78 2.04 -22.25
CA ARG A 330 -5.65 1.62 -21.14
C ARG A 330 -4.84 1.32 -19.91
N PHE A 331 -5.36 1.71 -18.77
CA PHE A 331 -4.86 1.22 -17.48
C PHE A 331 -5.37 -0.18 -17.21
N ILE A 332 -4.49 -0.99 -16.63
CA ILE A 332 -4.86 -2.18 -15.88
C ILE A 332 -4.71 -1.88 -14.40
N TRP A 333 -5.60 -2.44 -13.60
CA TRP A 333 -5.59 -2.25 -12.17
C TRP A 333 -4.93 -3.43 -11.47
N ALA A 334 -3.73 -3.22 -10.98
CA ALA A 334 -2.99 -4.14 -10.13
C ALA A 334 -2.61 -3.39 -8.84
N PRO A 335 -3.45 -3.44 -7.82
CA PRO A 335 -3.21 -2.71 -6.58
C PRO A 335 -2.04 -3.29 -5.80
N VAL A 336 -1.47 -2.47 -4.95
CA VAL A 336 -0.66 -2.89 -3.81
C VAL A 336 -1.56 -2.85 -2.58
N ILE A 337 -1.62 -3.95 -1.84
CA ILE A 337 -2.24 -4.00 -0.53
C ILE A 337 -1.13 -3.94 0.51
N GLU A 338 -1.22 -3.00 1.43
CA GLU A 338 -0.22 -2.76 2.47
C GLU A 338 -0.82 -3.10 3.83
N LEU A 339 -0.12 -3.92 4.63
CA LEU A 339 -0.51 -4.21 6.00
C LEU A 339 -0.36 -2.94 6.84
N ILE A 340 -1.44 -2.50 7.45
CA ILE A 340 -1.39 -1.43 8.43
C ILE A 340 -0.80 -2.01 9.71
N ALA A 341 0.35 -1.49 10.13
CA ALA A 341 0.95 -1.90 11.38
C ALA A 341 -0.07 -1.70 12.51
N PRO A 342 -0.39 -2.75 13.29
CA PRO A 342 -1.39 -2.62 14.33
C PRO A 342 -0.85 -1.70 15.39
N VAL A 343 -1.56 -0.65 15.69
CA VAL A 343 -1.32 0.06 16.93
C VAL A 343 -2.56 0.75 17.42
N THR A 344 -3.32 0.13 18.24
CA THR A 344 -4.03 0.87 19.29
C THR A 344 -4.47 -0.13 20.35
N VAL A 345 -3.80 -0.12 21.47
CA VAL A 345 -4.38 -0.71 22.68
C VAL A 345 -5.23 0.39 23.30
N GLN A 346 -6.54 0.19 23.33
CA GLN A 346 -7.42 0.99 24.20
C GLN A 346 -7.23 0.42 25.62
N ALA A 347 -6.68 1.23 26.49
CA ALA A 347 -6.59 0.97 27.92
C ALA A 347 -7.86 1.42 28.62
#